data_5457a41f5f6d1ece6ca5ba8d11a55602
#
_entry.id   5457a41f5f6d1ece6ca5ba8d11a55602
#
_cell.length_a   1.000
_cell.length_b   1.000
_cell.length_c   1.000
_cell.angle_alpha   90.00
_cell.angle_beta   90.00
_cell.angle_gamma   90.00
#
_symmetry.space_group_name_H-M   'P 1'
#
loop_
_entity.id
_entity.type
_entity.pdbx_description
1 polymer ?
#
loop_
_entity_poly.entity_id
_entity_poly.type
_entity_poly.pdbx_seq_one_letter_code
_entity_poly.pdbx_strand_id
1 'polypeptide(L)'
;MPERKVPHKKRIKSKTLISYGQVGVGDVITFAYSAKDVYDRLPLVFVTRKKLGKLHGFNMNYLKEFFVQRLLLETNMKKLTYWNDYKHAFRTYNSNDIAVIRRIDYETNEERKDKREDQRKDAEK
;
A
#
# COMPACT_ATOMS: atom_id res chain seq x y z
N MET A 1 -4.36 21.19 -5.45
CA MET A 1 -3.80 19.92 -4.96
C MET A 1 -3.74 18.90 -6.07
N PRO A 2 -2.65 18.16 -6.18
CA PRO A 2 -2.65 17.08 -7.14
C PRO A 2 -3.77 16.10 -6.81
N GLU A 3 -4.42 15.61 -7.85
CA GLU A 3 -5.46 14.60 -7.69
C GLU A 3 -4.91 13.38 -6.96
N ARG A 4 -5.62 12.98 -5.93
CA ARG A 4 -5.27 11.79 -5.15
C ARG A 4 -5.65 10.55 -5.97
N LYS A 5 -4.65 9.88 -6.52
CA LYS A 5 -4.86 8.59 -7.19
C LYS A 5 -4.66 7.48 -6.17
N VAL A 6 -5.62 6.57 -6.07
CA VAL A 6 -5.45 5.34 -5.31
C VAL A 6 -4.70 4.36 -6.21
N PRO A 7 -3.40 4.08 -5.93
CA PRO A 7 -2.61 3.24 -6.82
C PRO A 7 -3.16 1.81 -6.85
N HIS A 8 -3.26 1.24 -8.04
CA HIS A 8 -3.61 -0.17 -8.26
C HIS A 8 -4.98 -0.60 -7.74
N LYS A 9 -5.95 0.30 -7.66
CA LYS A 9 -7.30 -0.03 -7.23
C LYS A 9 -7.87 -1.24 -8.00
N LYS A 10 -7.56 -1.34 -9.30
CA LYS A 10 -8.03 -2.44 -10.16
C LYS A 10 -7.35 -3.78 -9.88
N ARG A 11 -6.25 -3.80 -9.12
CA ARG A 11 -5.47 -5.01 -8.81
C ARG A 11 -5.64 -5.48 -7.39
N ILE A 12 -6.49 -4.85 -6.62
CA ILE A 12 -6.74 -5.25 -5.23
C ILE A 12 -7.50 -6.57 -5.21
N LYS A 13 -6.93 -7.57 -4.57
CA LYS A 13 -7.53 -8.88 -4.36
C LYS A 13 -8.44 -8.87 -3.14
N SER A 14 -7.98 -8.32 -2.03
CA SER A 14 -8.75 -8.28 -0.79
C SER A 14 -8.31 -7.13 0.12
N LYS A 15 -9.21 -6.76 1.02
CA LYS A 15 -8.96 -5.81 2.11
C LYS A 15 -9.37 -6.48 3.40
N THR A 16 -8.41 -6.71 4.28
CA THR A 16 -8.65 -7.44 5.52
C THR A 16 -8.46 -6.53 6.73
N LEU A 17 -9.49 -6.44 7.57
CA LEU A 17 -9.39 -5.71 8.82
C LEU A 17 -8.41 -6.39 9.76
N ILE A 18 -7.41 -5.66 10.23
CA ILE A 18 -6.38 -6.19 11.12
C ILE A 18 -6.12 -5.24 12.29
N SER A 19 -5.46 -5.75 13.33
CA SER A 19 -4.99 -4.94 14.46
C SER A 19 -3.61 -4.36 14.16
N TYR A 20 -3.22 -3.33 14.90
CA TYR A 20 -1.88 -2.75 14.79
C TYR A 20 -0.79 -3.80 15.02
N GLY A 21 -1.00 -4.73 15.96
CA GLY A 21 -0.04 -5.80 16.22
C GLY A 21 0.19 -6.74 15.06
N GLN A 22 -0.79 -6.85 14.16
CA GLN A 22 -0.71 -7.72 12.97
C GLN A 22 -0.02 -7.05 11.78
N VAL A 23 0.26 -5.75 11.86
CA VAL A 23 0.95 -5.03 10.79
C VAL A 23 2.42 -5.44 10.77
N GLY A 24 2.93 -5.82 9.62
CA GLY A 24 4.33 -6.21 9.43
C GLY A 24 5.02 -5.39 8.34
N VAL A 25 6.35 -5.41 8.36
CA VAL A 25 7.15 -4.78 7.31
C VAL A 25 6.86 -5.45 5.96
N GLY A 26 6.65 -4.63 4.93
CA GLY A 26 6.27 -5.12 3.60
C GLY A 26 4.77 -5.17 3.37
N ASP A 27 3.96 -5.02 4.43
CA ASP A 27 2.52 -4.94 4.28
C ASP A 27 2.12 -3.62 3.63
N VAL A 28 1.05 -3.66 2.84
CA VAL A 28 0.37 -2.48 2.35
C VAL A 28 -0.91 -2.32 3.16
N ILE A 29 -1.05 -1.21 3.83
CA ILE A 29 -2.19 -0.95 4.69
C ILE A 29 -2.84 0.40 4.40
N THR A 30 -4.13 0.49 4.69
CA THR A 30 -4.83 1.75 4.76
C THR A 30 -5.46 1.88 6.14
N PHE A 31 -5.59 3.09 6.64
CA PHE A 31 -6.15 3.33 7.97
C PHE A 31 -6.70 4.75 8.07
N ALA A 32 -7.56 4.97 9.05
CA ALA A 32 -8.01 6.32 9.40
C ALA A 32 -6.95 6.98 10.28
N TYR A 33 -6.50 8.16 9.91
CA TYR A 33 -5.47 8.91 10.66
C TYR A 33 -6.03 10.22 11.16
N SER A 34 -5.97 10.42 12.49
CA SER A 34 -6.63 11.55 13.16
C SER A 34 -5.68 12.62 13.67
N ALA A 35 -4.40 12.56 13.33
CA ALA A 35 -3.43 13.57 13.74
C ALA A 35 -3.77 14.95 13.18
N LYS A 36 -3.40 16.01 13.91
CA LYS A 36 -3.59 17.40 13.47
C LYS A 36 -2.72 17.70 12.24
N ASP A 37 -3.21 18.60 11.38
CA ASP A 37 -2.47 19.16 10.25
C ASP A 37 -2.04 18.10 9.22
N VAL A 38 -2.83 17.05 9.07
CA VAL A 38 -2.57 15.99 8.09
C VAL A 38 -3.52 16.14 6.91
N TYR A 39 -2.94 16.22 5.71
CA TYR A 39 -3.70 16.29 4.47
C TYR A 39 -4.40 14.98 4.13
N ASP A 40 -3.72 13.87 4.32
CA ASP A 40 -4.24 12.56 3.95
C ASP A 40 -4.76 11.84 5.18
N ARG A 41 -6.09 11.83 5.34
CA ARG A 41 -6.77 11.18 6.45
C ARG A 41 -6.98 9.68 6.23
N LEU A 42 -6.77 9.20 5.00
CA LEU A 42 -6.86 7.80 4.62
C LEU A 42 -5.61 7.40 3.83
N PRO A 43 -4.43 7.37 4.48
CA PRO A 43 -3.21 7.03 3.78
C PRO A 43 -3.19 5.59 3.33
N LEU A 44 -2.51 5.33 2.22
CA LEU A 44 -2.22 3.99 1.71
C LEU A 44 -0.71 3.79 1.84
N VAL A 45 -0.29 2.97 2.79
CA VAL A 45 1.10 2.93 3.24
C VAL A 45 1.74 1.57 2.98
N PHE A 46 2.90 1.60 2.31
CA PHE A 46 3.82 0.47 2.26
C PHE A 46 4.72 0.54 3.49
N VAL A 47 4.57 -0.41 4.40
CA VAL A 47 5.23 -0.40 5.71
C VAL A 47 6.71 -0.75 5.57
N THR A 48 7.58 0.15 5.98
CA THR A 48 9.03 -0.08 5.97
C THR A 48 9.58 -0.42 7.34
N ARG A 49 8.94 0.08 8.40
CA ARG A 49 9.37 -0.15 9.76
C ARG A 49 8.22 0.05 10.73
N LYS A 50 8.13 -0.82 11.72
CA LYS A 50 7.16 -0.68 12.80
C LYS A 50 7.90 -0.69 14.13
N LYS A 51 7.71 0.34 14.92
CA LYS A 51 8.21 0.45 16.28
C LYS A 51 7.03 0.59 17.25
N LEU A 52 7.28 0.39 18.51
CA LEU A 52 6.28 0.70 19.52
C LEU A 52 5.94 2.20 19.44
N GLY A 53 4.69 2.51 19.20
CA GLY A 53 4.21 3.88 19.13
C GLY A 53 4.35 4.56 17.77
N LYS A 54 5.12 4.01 16.83
CA LYS A 54 5.34 4.66 15.53
C LYS A 54 5.38 3.68 14.37
N LEU A 55 4.75 4.08 13.26
CA LEU A 55 4.73 3.36 12.01
C LEU A 55 5.43 4.21 10.94
N HIS A 56 6.38 3.61 10.24
CA HIS A 56 7.08 4.27 9.15
C HIS A 56 6.76 3.59 7.83
N GLY A 57 6.60 4.37 6.78
CA GLY A 57 6.36 3.80 5.47
C GLY A 57 6.21 4.85 4.38
N PHE A 58 6.01 4.36 3.16
CA PHE A 58 5.74 5.22 2.01
C PHE A 58 4.24 5.34 1.81
N ASN A 59 3.73 6.58 1.83
CA ASN A 59 2.34 6.83 1.48
C ASN A 59 2.22 6.80 -0.05
N MET A 60 1.70 5.68 -0.56
CA MET A 60 1.63 5.43 -2.00
C MET A 60 0.68 6.37 -2.75
N ASN A 61 -0.18 7.11 -2.02
CA ASN A 61 -1.01 8.14 -2.63
C ASN A 61 -0.18 9.29 -3.23
N TYR A 62 1.06 9.44 -2.79
CA TYR A 62 1.99 10.46 -3.28
C TYR A 62 3.01 9.94 -4.28
N LEU A 63 2.90 8.67 -4.68
CA LEU A 63 3.79 8.06 -5.66
C LEU A 63 3.09 7.89 -7.01
N LYS A 64 3.85 8.08 -8.09
CA LYS A 64 3.39 7.74 -9.44
C LYS A 64 3.21 6.23 -9.55
N GLU A 65 2.30 5.80 -10.40
CA GLU A 65 1.98 4.37 -10.58
C GLU A 65 3.20 3.51 -10.87
N PHE A 66 4.11 3.99 -11.70
CA PHE A 66 5.35 3.28 -12.00
C PHE A 66 6.15 2.94 -10.74
N PHE A 67 6.28 3.90 -9.84
CA PHE A 67 7.04 3.71 -8.59
C PHE A 67 6.30 2.81 -7.61
N VAL A 68 4.98 2.86 -7.59
CA VAL A 68 4.18 1.97 -6.76
C VAL A 68 4.36 0.52 -7.21
N GLN A 69 4.29 0.25 -8.52
CA GLN A 69 4.51 -1.09 -9.05
C GLN A 69 5.88 -1.63 -8.68
N ARG A 70 6.89 -0.80 -8.81
CA ARG A 70 8.27 -1.16 -8.47
C ARG A 70 8.41 -1.49 -6.99
N LEU A 71 7.80 -0.66 -6.13
CA LEU A 71 7.83 -0.87 -4.68
C LEU A 71 7.16 -2.17 -4.29
N LEU A 72 6.03 -2.50 -4.91
CA LEU A 72 5.30 -3.75 -4.64
C LEU A 72 6.07 -5.01 -5.07
N LEU A 73 6.99 -4.87 -6.03
CA LEU A 73 7.86 -5.96 -6.45
C LEU A 73 9.10 -6.11 -5.58
N GLU A 74 9.44 -5.09 -4.80
CA GLU A 74 10.61 -5.11 -3.93
C GLU A 74 10.33 -5.95 -2.69
N THR A 75 11.03 -7.07 -2.55
CA THR A 75 10.88 -7.96 -1.40
C THR A 75 11.93 -7.72 -0.32
N ASN A 76 12.97 -6.92 -0.62
CA ASN A 76 14.06 -6.66 0.31
C ASN A 76 14.31 -5.16 0.45
N MET A 77 13.78 -4.59 1.53
CA MET A 77 13.86 -3.15 1.80
C MET A 77 15.30 -2.65 1.97
N LYS A 78 16.25 -3.51 2.33
CA LYS A 78 17.66 -3.13 2.46
C LYS A 78 18.30 -2.83 1.10
N LYS A 79 17.69 -3.32 0.03
CA LYS A 79 18.15 -3.11 -1.36
C LYS A 79 17.31 -2.09 -2.11
N LEU A 80 16.56 -1.25 -1.42
CA LEU A 80 15.80 -0.19 -2.07
C LEU A 80 16.78 0.84 -2.64
N THR A 81 17.21 0.61 -3.89
CA THR A 81 18.25 1.39 -4.55
C THR A 81 17.79 2.77 -5.00
N TYR A 82 16.50 3.04 -4.92
CA TYR A 82 15.89 4.25 -5.47
C TYR A 82 15.25 5.11 -4.37
N TRP A 83 15.88 5.16 -3.19
CA TRP A 83 15.39 5.93 -2.06
C TRP A 83 15.02 7.37 -2.44
N ASN A 84 15.84 8.01 -3.28
CA ASN A 84 15.59 9.39 -3.69
C ASN A 84 14.28 9.57 -4.46
N ASP A 85 13.81 8.53 -5.15
CA ASP A 85 12.55 8.56 -5.89
C ASP A 85 11.33 8.39 -4.98
N TYR A 86 11.52 7.83 -3.78
CA TYR A 86 10.44 7.50 -2.85
C TYR A 86 10.40 8.39 -1.61
N LYS A 87 11.51 9.03 -1.26
CA LYS A 87 11.66 9.74 0.03
C LYS A 87 10.61 10.82 0.26
N HIS A 88 10.11 11.45 -0.80
CA HIS A 88 9.07 12.48 -0.68
C HIS A 88 7.74 11.91 -0.19
N ALA A 89 7.53 10.62 -0.36
CA ALA A 89 6.33 9.91 0.10
C ALA A 89 6.52 9.24 1.46
N PHE A 90 7.74 9.29 2.03
CA PHE A 90 8.03 8.69 3.33
C PHE A 90 7.35 9.48 4.44
N ARG A 91 6.68 8.74 5.35
CA ARG A 91 5.93 9.34 6.46
C ARG A 91 6.14 8.51 7.72
N THR A 92 5.98 9.19 8.85
CA THR A 92 5.94 8.58 10.18
C THR A 92 4.58 8.86 10.79
N TYR A 93 3.92 7.81 11.26
CA TYR A 93 2.57 7.89 11.84
C TYR A 93 2.62 7.49 13.30
N ASN A 94 1.92 8.23 14.16
CA ASN A 94 1.77 7.86 15.57
C ASN A 94 0.69 6.80 15.69
N SER A 95 1.02 5.68 16.35
CA SER A 95 0.08 4.56 16.50
C SER A 95 -1.21 4.95 17.22
N ASN A 96 -1.15 5.91 18.14
CA ASN A 96 -2.33 6.38 18.87
C ASN A 96 -3.37 7.08 17.99
N ASP A 97 -2.95 7.59 16.83
CA ASP A 97 -3.81 8.29 15.89
C ASP A 97 -4.31 7.40 14.75
N ILE A 98 -3.92 6.13 14.77
CA ILE A 98 -4.27 5.15 13.74
C ILE A 98 -5.48 4.34 14.20
N ALA A 99 -6.50 4.27 13.36
CA ALA A 99 -7.70 3.48 13.61
C ALA A 99 -8.17 2.78 12.34
N VAL A 100 -8.88 1.68 12.51
CA VAL A 100 -9.51 0.92 11.42
C VAL A 100 -8.50 0.55 10.33
N ILE A 101 -7.54 -0.29 10.70
CA ILE A 101 -6.48 -0.71 9.77
C ILE A 101 -6.99 -1.84 8.89
N ARG A 102 -6.80 -1.69 7.58
CA ARG A 102 -7.05 -2.76 6.61
C ARG A 102 -5.79 -3.06 5.82
N ARG A 103 -5.44 -4.34 5.78
CA ARG A 103 -4.34 -4.81 4.93
C ARG A 103 -4.87 -5.01 3.52
N ILE A 104 -4.13 -4.49 2.54
CA ILE A 104 -4.47 -4.59 1.13
C ILE A 104 -3.63 -5.71 0.53
N ASP A 105 -4.29 -6.70 -0.03
CA ASP A 105 -3.64 -7.77 -0.80
C ASP A 105 -3.90 -7.54 -2.27
N TYR A 106 -2.82 -7.52 -3.07
CA TYR A 106 -2.89 -7.28 -4.51
C TYR A 106 -2.82 -8.60 -5.26
N GLU A 107 -3.47 -8.65 -6.42
CA GLU A 107 -3.34 -9.77 -7.33
C GLU A 107 -1.92 -9.86 -7.88
N THR A 108 -1.38 -11.08 -7.95
CA THR A 108 -0.13 -11.32 -8.65
C THR A 108 -0.36 -11.27 -10.16
N ASN A 109 0.73 -11.13 -10.92
CA ASN A 109 0.63 -11.14 -12.38
C ASN A 109 0.06 -12.47 -12.90
N GLU A 110 0.38 -13.59 -12.25
CA GLU A 110 -0.15 -14.90 -12.59
C GLU A 110 -1.64 -15.00 -12.35
N GLU A 111 -2.14 -14.52 -11.21
CA GLU A 111 -3.56 -14.49 -10.89
C GLU A 111 -4.35 -13.67 -11.90
N ARG A 112 -3.81 -12.53 -12.35
CA ARG A 112 -4.45 -11.73 -13.40
C ARG A 112 -4.53 -12.47 -14.72
N LYS A 113 -3.48 -13.18 -15.08
CA LYS A 113 -3.43 -13.96 -16.33
C LYS A 113 -4.48 -15.06 -16.31
N ASP A 114 -4.60 -15.79 -15.20
CA ASP A 114 -5.58 -16.86 -15.04
C ASP A 114 -7.02 -16.34 -15.17
N LYS A 115 -7.33 -15.20 -14.56
CA LYS A 115 -8.64 -14.56 -14.70
C LYS A 115 -8.95 -14.18 -16.14
N ARG A 116 -7.97 -13.69 -16.89
CA ARG A 116 -8.17 -13.36 -18.31
C ARG A 116 -8.47 -14.59 -19.15
N GLU A 117 -7.78 -15.69 -18.89
CA GLU A 117 -8.01 -16.96 -19.59
C GLU A 117 -9.39 -17.50 -19.28
N ASP A 118 -9.84 -17.47 -18.04
CA ASP A 118 -11.18 -17.90 -17.64
C ASP A 118 -12.26 -17.05 -18.32
N GLN A 119 -12.08 -15.76 -18.39
CA GLN A 119 -13.01 -14.86 -19.09
C GLN A 119 -13.07 -15.14 -20.59
N ARG A 120 -11.96 -15.50 -21.21
CA ARG A 120 -11.93 -15.90 -22.63
C ARG A 120 -12.71 -17.18 -22.86
N LYS A 121 -12.53 -18.18 -22.01
CA LYS A 121 -13.25 -19.45 -22.11
C LYS A 121 -14.75 -19.26 -22.00
N ASP A 122 -15.20 -18.39 -21.11
CA ASP A 122 -16.61 -18.06 -20.95
C ASP A 122 -17.16 -17.30 -22.16
N ALA A 123 -16.36 -16.47 -22.80
CA ALA A 123 -16.75 -15.72 -24.00
C ALA A 123 -16.83 -16.61 -25.25
N GLU A 124 -16.10 -17.72 -25.29
CA GLU A 124 -16.10 -18.67 -26.42
C GLU A 124 -17.24 -19.69 -26.36
N LYS A 125 -17.99 -19.72 -25.30
CA LYS A 125 -19.17 -20.54 -25.15
C LYS A 125 -20.41 -19.81 -25.62
#